data_4b189ddb45d13dc7ef08f5072839f807
#
_entry.id   4b189ddb45d13dc7ef08f5072839f807
#
_cell.length_a   1.000
_cell.length_b   1.000
_cell.length_c   1.000
_cell.angle_alpha   90.00
_cell.angle_beta   90.00
_cell.angle_gamma   90.00
#
_symmetry.space_group_name_H-M   'P 1'
#
loop_
_entity.id
_entity.type
_entity.pdbx_description
1 polymer ?
#
loop_
_entity_poly.entity_id
_entity_poly.type
_entity_poly.pdbx_seq_one_letter_code
_entity_poly.pdbx_strand_id
1 'polypeptide(L)'
;INKDWIIKMSPIQNKRNRWDSDFGNLKGNTEVDAISLDLELSRNAWPIYFKLFAILFLAFILATLSFFLPNQKSEEKVSIVVGALFTAIGNKYITESVIPISNHLGLSDLIHFSTILYILVIIIFGIVEQRKKIKDSILLDFSIFTTFIVLYAVTVILITRNYMGY
;
A
#
# COMPACT_ATOMS: atom_id res chain seq x y z
N ILE A 1 21.67 13.53 -10.08
CA ILE A 1 21.52 12.08 -9.75
C ILE A 1 20.60 12.02 -8.56
N ASN A 2 19.44 11.41 -8.75
CA ASN A 2 18.40 11.35 -7.74
C ASN A 2 18.91 10.45 -6.60
N LYS A 3 19.03 10.97 -5.38
CA LYS A 3 19.60 10.29 -4.20
C LYS A 3 18.80 9.04 -3.76
N ASP A 4 17.70 8.74 -4.44
CA ASP A 4 16.77 7.68 -4.08
C ASP A 4 17.15 6.30 -4.65
N TRP A 5 18.11 6.25 -5.58
CA TRP A 5 18.53 5.02 -6.23
C TRP A 5 19.95 4.62 -5.78
N ILE A 6 20.09 3.38 -5.34
CA ILE A 6 21.36 2.74 -5.07
C ILE A 6 21.69 1.91 -6.31
N ILE A 7 22.76 2.29 -6.98
CA ILE A 7 23.24 1.61 -8.19
C ILE A 7 24.46 0.77 -7.77
N LYS A 8 24.32 -0.55 -7.87
CA LYS A 8 25.45 -1.46 -7.74
C LYS A 8 25.83 -1.93 -9.13
N MET A 9 27.08 -1.72 -9.51
CA MET A 9 27.63 -2.20 -10.77
C MET A 9 28.37 -3.51 -10.51
N SER A 10 28.01 -4.55 -11.23
CA SER A 10 28.81 -5.76 -11.28
C SER A 10 30.06 -5.54 -12.13
N PRO A 11 31.16 -6.27 -11.87
CA PRO A 11 32.35 -6.18 -12.72
C PRO A 11 31.97 -6.55 -14.17
N ILE A 12 32.58 -5.84 -15.11
CA ILE A 12 32.38 -6.05 -16.53
C ILE A 12 32.81 -7.49 -16.85
N GLN A 13 31.88 -8.29 -17.36
CA GLN A 13 32.16 -9.65 -17.81
C GLN A 13 32.21 -9.71 -19.33
N ASN A 14 33.32 -10.25 -19.84
CA ASN A 14 33.41 -10.59 -21.26
C ASN A 14 32.81 -11.99 -21.44
N LYS A 15 31.65 -12.08 -22.12
CA LYS A 15 30.92 -13.32 -22.35
C LYS A 15 30.90 -13.59 -23.88
N ARG A 16 31.49 -14.70 -24.29
CA ARG A 16 31.32 -15.16 -25.67
C ARG A 16 29.92 -15.75 -25.84
N ASN A 17 29.11 -15.09 -26.63
CA ASN A 17 27.79 -15.58 -27.02
C ASN A 17 27.87 -16.17 -28.42
N ARG A 18 27.42 -17.42 -28.53
CA ARG A 18 27.27 -18.09 -29.83
C ARG A 18 25.85 -17.85 -30.30
N TRP A 19 25.72 -17.16 -31.41
CA TRP A 19 24.42 -16.89 -32.01
C TRP A 19 24.22 -17.84 -33.19
N ASP A 20 23.02 -18.43 -33.31
CA ASP A 20 22.62 -19.27 -34.46
C ASP A 20 22.29 -18.43 -35.70
N SER A 21 22.72 -17.21 -35.74
CA SER A 21 22.52 -16.25 -36.82
C SER A 21 23.86 -15.82 -37.36
N ASP A 22 23.97 -15.78 -38.69
CA ASP A 22 25.15 -15.32 -39.41
C ASP A 22 25.21 -13.80 -39.61
N PHE A 23 24.23 -13.05 -39.09
CA PHE A 23 24.10 -11.59 -39.23
C PHE A 23 24.30 -11.11 -40.70
N GLY A 24 23.90 -11.94 -41.70
CA GLY A 24 24.06 -11.66 -43.11
C GLY A 24 25.41 -12.13 -43.70
N ASN A 25 26.23 -12.83 -42.94
CA ASN A 25 27.43 -13.46 -43.40
C ASN A 25 27.16 -14.92 -43.79
N LEU A 26 27.35 -15.31 -44.99
CA LEU A 26 27.04 -16.64 -45.58
C LEU A 26 27.81 -17.83 -44.98
N LYS A 27 28.52 -17.68 -43.90
CA LYS A 27 29.33 -18.71 -43.26
C LYS A 27 28.98 -18.99 -41.81
N GLY A 28 27.74 -19.40 -41.54
CA GLY A 28 27.25 -20.01 -40.31
C GLY A 28 27.99 -19.71 -38.99
N ASN A 29 27.24 -19.70 -37.87
CA ASN A 29 27.71 -19.58 -36.48
C ASN A 29 28.82 -18.56 -36.22
N THR A 30 28.42 -17.30 -35.99
CA THR A 30 29.40 -16.25 -35.62
C THR A 30 29.54 -16.20 -34.12
N GLU A 31 30.72 -16.39 -33.62
CA GLU A 31 31.08 -16.10 -32.21
C GLU A 31 31.32 -14.61 -32.08
N VAL A 32 30.50 -13.94 -31.28
CA VAL A 32 30.63 -12.50 -31.00
C VAL A 32 31.02 -12.31 -29.55
N ASP A 33 32.09 -11.59 -29.32
CA ASP A 33 32.46 -11.16 -27.97
C ASP A 33 31.46 -10.11 -27.51
N ALA A 34 30.66 -10.43 -26.48
CA ALA A 34 29.70 -9.54 -25.87
C ALA A 34 30.21 -9.06 -24.52
N ILE A 35 30.12 -7.78 -24.31
CA ILE A 35 30.37 -7.19 -22.98
C ILE A 35 29.05 -7.08 -22.26
N SER A 36 28.88 -7.81 -21.16
CA SER A 36 27.72 -7.68 -20.27
C SER A 36 28.06 -6.81 -19.07
N LEU A 37 27.24 -5.80 -18.85
CA LEU A 37 27.26 -4.97 -17.66
C LEU A 37 25.94 -5.16 -16.92
N ASP A 38 25.99 -5.83 -15.79
CA ASP A 38 24.80 -6.02 -14.95
C ASP A 38 24.70 -4.86 -13.96
N LEU A 39 23.62 -4.08 -14.08
CA LEU A 39 23.28 -2.98 -13.19
C LEU A 39 22.15 -3.41 -12.24
N GLU A 40 22.47 -3.56 -10.97
CA GLU A 40 21.47 -3.77 -9.92
C GLU A 40 21.00 -2.42 -9.43
N LEU A 41 19.74 -2.08 -9.73
CA LEU A 41 19.08 -0.87 -9.29
C LEU A 41 18.21 -1.20 -8.09
N SER A 42 18.55 -0.70 -6.92
CA SER A 42 17.73 -0.82 -5.73
C SER A 42 17.26 0.56 -5.25
N ARG A 43 16.02 0.61 -4.77
CA ARG A 43 15.44 1.83 -4.22
C ARG A 43 15.08 1.64 -2.76
N ASN A 44 15.32 2.66 -1.92
CA ASN A 44 14.87 2.60 -0.54
C ASN A 44 13.34 2.69 -0.51
N ALA A 45 12.69 1.58 -0.18
CA ALA A 45 11.23 1.46 -0.22
C ALA A 45 10.53 2.20 0.92
N TRP A 46 11.15 2.35 2.09
CA TRP A 46 10.53 2.89 3.29
C TRP A 46 9.99 4.32 3.16
N PRO A 47 10.77 5.31 2.68
CA PRO A 47 10.27 6.67 2.52
C PRO A 47 9.10 6.75 1.55
N ILE A 48 9.13 5.93 0.49
CA ILE A 48 8.07 5.89 -0.51
C ILE A 48 6.80 5.29 0.09
N TYR A 49 6.94 4.20 0.83
CA TYR A 49 5.84 3.55 1.53
C TYR A 49 5.11 4.54 2.45
N PHE A 50 5.85 5.22 3.33
CA PHE A 50 5.24 6.23 4.20
C PHE A 50 4.60 7.38 3.42
N LYS A 51 5.26 7.88 2.39
CA LYS A 51 4.74 8.98 1.58
C LYS A 51 3.41 8.62 0.88
N LEU A 52 3.28 7.39 0.40
CA LEU A 52 2.09 6.93 -0.32
C LEU A 52 0.92 6.59 0.63
N PHE A 53 1.22 6.00 1.78
CA PHE A 53 0.19 5.48 2.68
C PHE A 53 -0.10 6.35 3.90
N ALA A 54 0.68 7.41 4.17
CA ALA A 54 0.47 8.28 5.33
C ALA A 54 -0.95 8.86 5.38
N ILE A 55 -1.45 9.36 4.24
CA ILE A 55 -2.81 9.92 4.13
C ILE A 55 -3.87 8.85 4.39
N LEU A 56 -3.64 7.63 3.90
CA LEU A 56 -4.52 6.49 4.10
C LEU A 56 -4.62 6.10 5.58
N PHE A 57 -3.47 6.05 6.26
CA PHE A 57 -3.43 5.77 7.70
C PHE A 57 -4.11 6.86 8.53
N LEU A 58 -3.91 8.14 8.16
CA LEU A 58 -4.60 9.25 8.80
C LEU A 58 -6.12 9.18 8.58
N ALA A 59 -6.59 8.83 7.39
CA ALA A 59 -8.01 8.64 7.12
C ALA A 59 -8.61 7.54 8.01
N PHE A 60 -7.91 6.42 8.19
CA PHE A 60 -8.33 5.35 9.09
C PHE A 60 -8.38 5.81 10.55
N ILE A 61 -7.36 6.55 11.02
CA ILE A 61 -7.34 7.10 12.39
C ILE A 61 -8.52 8.06 12.59
N LEU A 62 -8.79 8.96 11.63
CA LEU A 62 -9.94 9.86 11.70
C LEU A 62 -11.28 9.11 11.76
N ALA A 63 -11.42 8.03 10.98
CA ALA A 63 -12.60 7.19 11.04
C ALA A 63 -12.78 6.57 12.43
N THR A 64 -11.72 6.06 13.05
CA THR A 64 -11.78 5.45 14.39
C THR A 64 -11.98 6.48 15.49
N LEU A 65 -11.48 7.72 15.34
CA LEU A 65 -11.72 8.80 16.29
C LEU A 65 -13.20 9.19 16.38
N SER A 66 -14.01 8.87 15.37
CA SER A 66 -15.45 9.11 15.42
C SER A 66 -16.15 8.39 16.58
N PHE A 67 -15.59 7.31 17.12
CA PHE A 67 -16.14 6.61 18.28
C PHE A 67 -16.17 7.48 19.56
N PHE A 68 -15.26 8.44 19.69
CA PHE A 68 -15.23 9.35 20.85
C PHE A 68 -16.27 10.48 20.78
N LEU A 69 -16.98 10.63 19.67
CA LEU A 69 -18.07 11.57 19.59
C LEU A 69 -19.30 11.00 20.30
N PRO A 70 -20.03 11.81 21.09
CA PRO A 70 -21.24 11.37 21.77
C PRO A 70 -22.33 10.95 20.76
N ASN A 71 -23.15 9.98 21.14
CA ASN A 71 -24.21 9.43 20.27
C ASN A 71 -25.27 10.47 19.84
N GLN A 72 -25.40 11.56 20.59
CA GLN A 72 -26.25 12.69 20.22
C GLN A 72 -25.79 13.41 18.94
N LYS A 73 -24.51 13.25 18.57
CA LYS A 73 -23.87 13.84 17.37
C LYS A 73 -23.68 12.82 16.24
N SER A 74 -24.67 11.97 16.05
CA SER A 74 -24.60 10.87 15.08
C SER A 74 -24.36 11.33 13.63
N GLU A 75 -24.91 12.48 13.22
CA GLU A 75 -24.69 13.05 11.90
C GLU A 75 -23.23 13.47 11.70
N GLU A 76 -22.63 14.06 12.75
CA GLU A 76 -21.20 14.42 12.74
C GLU A 76 -20.32 13.18 12.66
N LYS A 77 -20.64 12.11 13.41
CA LYS A 77 -19.93 10.82 13.33
C LYS A 77 -19.90 10.28 11.89
N VAL A 78 -21.09 10.17 11.28
CA VAL A 78 -21.23 9.66 9.91
C VAL A 78 -20.49 10.56 8.92
N SER A 79 -20.59 11.86 9.05
CA SER A 79 -19.91 12.82 8.17
C SER A 79 -18.38 12.66 8.20
N ILE A 80 -17.80 12.49 9.40
CA ILE A 80 -16.35 12.27 9.55
C ILE A 80 -15.91 10.97 8.89
N VAL A 81 -16.66 9.88 9.12
CA VAL A 81 -16.27 8.57 8.58
C VAL A 81 -16.45 8.51 7.06
N VAL A 82 -17.49 9.15 6.53
CA VAL A 82 -17.68 9.30 5.08
C VAL A 82 -16.57 10.16 4.47
N GLY A 83 -16.18 11.25 5.13
CA GLY A 83 -15.02 12.05 4.72
C GLY A 83 -13.72 11.24 4.69
N ALA A 84 -13.49 10.40 5.70
CA ALA A 84 -12.35 9.48 5.75
C ALA A 84 -12.40 8.45 4.61
N LEU A 85 -13.59 7.93 4.27
CA LEU A 85 -13.77 7.02 3.14
C LEU A 85 -13.39 7.69 1.81
N PHE A 86 -13.87 8.90 1.56
CA PHE A 86 -13.50 9.66 0.36
C PHE A 86 -12.01 9.96 0.30
N THR A 87 -11.40 10.27 1.45
CA THR A 87 -9.94 10.48 1.54
C THR A 87 -9.18 9.21 1.18
N ALA A 88 -9.61 8.03 1.67
CA ALA A 88 -9.00 6.76 1.34
C ALA A 88 -9.11 6.42 -0.16
N ILE A 89 -10.29 6.64 -0.76
CA ILE A 89 -10.52 6.45 -2.20
C ILE A 89 -9.68 7.44 -3.01
N GLY A 90 -9.66 8.71 -2.64
CA GLY A 90 -8.84 9.73 -3.31
C GLY A 90 -7.35 9.41 -3.27
N ASN A 91 -6.85 8.92 -2.12
CA ASN A 91 -5.46 8.51 -1.99
C ASN A 91 -5.11 7.31 -2.91
N LYS A 92 -6.05 6.41 -3.18
CA LYS A 92 -5.84 5.32 -4.12
C LYS A 92 -5.52 5.85 -5.52
N TYR A 93 -6.27 6.82 -6.03
CA TYR A 93 -6.01 7.42 -7.34
C TYR A 93 -4.63 8.10 -7.41
N ILE A 94 -4.24 8.81 -6.34
CA ILE A 94 -2.90 9.42 -6.25
C ILE A 94 -1.82 8.34 -6.29
N THR A 95 -2.01 7.26 -5.56
CA THR A 95 -1.05 6.16 -5.49
C THR A 95 -0.92 5.45 -6.84
N GLU A 96 -2.03 5.20 -7.55
CA GLU A 96 -2.04 4.61 -8.89
C GLU A 96 -1.35 5.49 -9.94
N SER A 97 -1.38 6.82 -9.79
CA SER A 97 -0.66 7.72 -10.68
C SER A 97 0.87 7.66 -10.52
N VAL A 98 1.35 7.18 -9.38
CA VAL A 98 2.79 7.09 -9.05
C VAL A 98 3.35 5.69 -9.26
N ILE A 99 2.52 4.66 -9.05
CA ILE A 99 2.91 3.26 -9.19
C ILE A 99 2.44 2.78 -10.57
N PRO A 100 3.31 2.16 -11.40
CA PRO A 100 2.90 1.60 -12.68
C PRO A 100 1.79 0.57 -12.51
N ILE A 101 0.78 0.64 -13.35
CA ILE A 101 -0.34 -0.30 -13.36
C ILE A 101 0.20 -1.68 -13.72
N SER A 102 0.03 -2.63 -12.82
CA SER A 102 0.35 -4.04 -13.04
C SER A 102 -0.94 -4.83 -13.24
N ASN A 103 -0.90 -5.89 -14.05
CA ASN A 103 -2.05 -6.77 -14.25
C ASN A 103 -2.35 -7.66 -13.03
N HIS A 104 -1.58 -7.53 -11.96
CA HIS A 104 -1.74 -8.29 -10.72
C HIS A 104 -2.05 -7.33 -9.57
N LEU A 105 -2.83 -7.82 -8.60
CA LEU A 105 -3.10 -7.09 -7.36
C LEU A 105 -1.78 -6.80 -6.64
N GLY A 106 -1.42 -5.53 -6.59
CA GLY A 106 -0.21 -5.07 -5.92
C GLY A 106 -0.40 -4.94 -4.40
N LEU A 107 0.71 -4.81 -3.68
CA LEU A 107 0.70 -4.50 -2.25
C LEU A 107 -0.15 -3.27 -1.94
N SER A 108 -0.05 -2.24 -2.78
CA SER A 108 -0.82 -1.01 -2.68
C SER A 108 -2.32 -1.26 -2.72
N ASP A 109 -2.79 -2.09 -3.65
CA ASP A 109 -4.22 -2.40 -3.79
C ASP A 109 -4.76 -3.10 -2.57
N LEU A 110 -4.01 -4.06 -2.03
CA LEU A 110 -4.41 -4.81 -0.85
C LEU A 110 -4.52 -3.92 0.38
N ILE A 111 -3.58 -2.99 0.58
CA ILE A 111 -3.62 -2.04 1.70
C ILE A 111 -4.79 -1.07 1.55
N HIS A 112 -5.02 -0.51 0.36
CA HIS A 112 -6.16 0.38 0.14
C HIS A 112 -7.50 -0.33 0.33
N PHE A 113 -7.64 -1.51 -0.27
CA PHE A 113 -8.86 -2.30 -0.16
C PHE A 113 -9.16 -2.69 1.29
N SER A 114 -8.16 -3.14 2.04
CA SER A 114 -8.35 -3.45 3.47
C SER A 114 -8.75 -2.21 4.27
N THR A 115 -8.13 -1.05 4.03
CA THR A 115 -8.47 0.19 4.73
C THR A 115 -9.90 0.63 4.46
N ILE A 116 -10.31 0.62 3.18
CA ILE A 116 -11.70 0.95 2.79
C ILE A 116 -12.68 0.00 3.46
N LEU A 117 -12.37 -1.29 3.49
CA LEU A 117 -13.22 -2.30 4.16
C LEU A 117 -13.35 -2.01 5.67
N TYR A 118 -12.25 -1.69 6.36
CA TYR A 118 -12.28 -1.32 7.76
C TYR A 118 -13.12 -0.06 8.02
N ILE A 119 -12.99 0.98 7.18
CA ILE A 119 -13.79 2.20 7.30
C ILE A 119 -15.29 1.88 7.09
N LEU A 120 -15.64 1.03 6.13
CA LEU A 120 -17.02 0.58 5.94
C LEU A 120 -17.57 -0.18 7.17
N VAL A 121 -16.76 -1.04 7.79
CA VAL A 121 -17.14 -1.72 9.03
C VAL A 121 -17.38 -0.73 10.15
N ILE A 122 -16.56 0.32 10.27
CA ILE A 122 -16.73 1.40 11.26
C ILE A 122 -18.08 2.13 11.02
N ILE A 123 -18.43 2.44 9.78
CA ILE A 123 -19.73 3.06 9.44
C ILE A 123 -20.87 2.16 9.91
N ILE A 124 -20.84 0.88 9.54
CA ILE A 124 -21.90 -0.07 9.90
C ILE A 124 -22.02 -0.20 11.42
N PHE A 125 -20.88 -0.29 12.11
CA PHE A 125 -20.85 -0.36 13.57
C PHE A 125 -21.45 0.88 14.22
N GLY A 126 -21.10 2.07 13.76
CA GLY A 126 -21.67 3.33 14.25
C GLY A 126 -23.20 3.42 14.05
N ILE A 127 -23.72 2.94 12.92
CA ILE A 127 -25.17 2.88 12.67
C ILE A 127 -25.87 1.90 13.62
N VAL A 128 -25.26 0.74 13.88
CA VAL A 128 -25.81 -0.28 14.79
C VAL A 128 -25.81 0.22 16.24
N GLU A 129 -24.73 0.88 16.66
CA GLU A 129 -24.60 1.48 17.98
C GLU A 129 -25.71 2.52 18.23
N GLN A 130 -25.94 3.40 17.26
CA GLN A 130 -27.01 4.40 17.31
C GLN A 130 -28.40 3.75 17.46
N ARG A 131 -28.69 2.69 16.69
CA ARG A 131 -29.98 2.01 16.75
C ARG A 131 -30.24 1.32 18.09
N LYS A 132 -29.20 0.75 18.69
CA LYS A 132 -29.31 0.03 19.97
C LYS A 132 -29.34 0.93 21.19
N LYS A 133 -29.18 2.25 21.05
CA LYS A 133 -29.07 3.22 22.15
C LYS A 133 -28.08 2.75 23.23
N ILE A 134 -26.96 2.20 22.80
CA ILE A 134 -25.90 1.73 23.71
C ILE A 134 -25.44 2.95 24.52
N LYS A 135 -25.36 2.77 25.84
CA LYS A 135 -25.02 3.85 26.78
C LYS A 135 -23.60 4.34 26.48
N ASP A 136 -23.44 5.64 26.31
CA ASP A 136 -22.15 6.27 26.15
C ASP A 136 -21.25 5.92 27.34
N SER A 137 -20.16 5.22 27.06
CA SER A 137 -19.13 4.87 28.05
C SER A 137 -17.76 5.06 27.44
N ILE A 138 -17.02 6.01 27.95
CA ILE A 138 -15.64 6.31 27.48
C ILE A 138 -14.75 5.07 27.48
N LEU A 139 -14.94 4.16 28.46
CA LEU A 139 -14.18 2.91 28.51
C LEU A 139 -14.53 1.96 27.35
N LEU A 140 -15.81 1.90 26.98
CA LEU A 140 -16.26 1.09 25.84
C LEU A 140 -15.71 1.67 24.52
N ASP A 141 -15.83 2.98 24.34
CA ASP A 141 -15.35 3.67 23.14
C ASP A 141 -13.83 3.51 22.99
N PHE A 142 -13.09 3.63 24.08
CA PHE A 142 -11.64 3.40 24.10
C PHE A 142 -11.27 1.95 23.76
N SER A 143 -12.02 0.98 24.30
CA SER A 143 -11.81 -0.45 23.99
C SER A 143 -12.05 -0.76 22.53
N ILE A 144 -13.15 -0.23 21.96
CA ILE A 144 -13.49 -0.42 20.55
C ILE A 144 -12.43 0.24 19.65
N PHE A 145 -12.05 1.48 19.93
CA PHE A 145 -11.00 2.21 19.22
C PHE A 145 -9.68 1.41 19.21
N THR A 146 -9.23 0.96 20.38
CA THR A 146 -7.98 0.19 20.50
C THR A 146 -8.05 -1.12 19.72
N THR A 147 -9.20 -1.81 19.79
CA THR A 147 -9.42 -3.06 19.07
C THR A 147 -9.31 -2.85 17.55
N PHE A 148 -9.96 -1.83 17.00
CA PHE A 148 -9.89 -1.53 15.57
C PHE A 148 -8.47 -1.17 15.12
N ILE A 149 -7.74 -0.36 15.90
CA ILE A 149 -6.35 -0.02 15.58
C ILE A 149 -5.45 -1.25 15.58
N VAL A 150 -5.56 -2.11 16.59
CA VAL A 150 -4.74 -3.33 16.69
C VAL A 150 -5.05 -4.28 15.55
N LEU A 151 -6.33 -4.55 15.26
CA LEU A 151 -6.74 -5.41 14.15
C LEU A 151 -6.26 -4.89 12.80
N TYR A 152 -6.39 -3.59 12.56
CA TYR A 152 -5.92 -2.97 11.34
C TYR A 152 -4.39 -3.05 11.21
N ALA A 153 -3.65 -2.72 12.26
CA ALA A 153 -2.20 -2.81 12.27
C ALA A 153 -1.72 -4.24 11.98
N VAL A 154 -2.33 -5.24 12.62
CA VAL A 154 -2.03 -6.67 12.35
C VAL A 154 -2.32 -7.03 10.90
N THR A 155 -3.45 -6.58 10.35
CA THR A 155 -3.82 -6.84 8.95
C THR A 155 -2.79 -6.24 7.98
N VAL A 156 -2.40 -4.98 8.18
CA VAL A 156 -1.39 -4.31 7.34
C VAL A 156 -0.03 -5.01 7.43
N ILE A 157 0.39 -5.41 8.63
CA ILE A 157 1.65 -6.15 8.84
C ILE A 157 1.61 -7.50 8.13
N LEU A 158 0.51 -8.25 8.25
CA LEU A 158 0.36 -9.55 7.60
C LEU A 158 0.36 -9.43 6.07
N ILE A 159 -0.35 -8.46 5.52
CA ILE A 159 -0.35 -8.19 4.08
C ILE A 159 1.07 -7.87 3.60
N THR A 160 1.75 -6.96 4.31
CA THR A 160 3.10 -6.53 3.94
C THR A 160 4.10 -7.70 4.02
N ARG A 161 4.02 -8.50 5.09
CA ARG A 161 4.88 -9.68 5.27
C ARG A 161 4.66 -10.72 4.19
N ASN A 162 3.41 -11.09 3.92
CA ASN A 162 3.09 -12.09 2.91
C ASN A 162 3.49 -11.65 1.50
N TYR A 163 3.40 -10.34 1.21
CA TYR A 163 3.76 -9.81 -0.10
C TYR A 163 5.28 -9.69 -0.29
N MET A 164 6.03 -9.38 0.76
CA MET A 164 7.50 -9.28 0.71
C MET A 164 8.20 -10.64 0.81
N GLY A 165 7.49 -11.74 1.09
CA GLY A 165 8.08 -13.09 1.12
C GLY A 165 8.97 -13.38 2.33
N TYR A 166 8.75 -12.66 3.46
CA TYR A 166 9.42 -12.90 4.74
C TYR A 166 8.57 -13.79 5.67
#